data_4d16292911c539e91de2d66e2a729491
#
_entry.id   4d16292911c539e91de2d66e2a729491
#
_cell.length_a   1.000
_cell.length_b   1.000
_cell.length_c   1.000
_cell.angle_alpha   90.00
_cell.angle_beta   90.00
_cell.angle_gamma   90.00
#
_symmetry.space_group_name_H-M   'P 1'
#
loop_
_entity.id
_entity.type
_entity.pdbx_description
1 polymer ?
#
loop_
_entity_poly.entity_id
_entity_poly.type
_entity_poly.pdbx_seq_one_letter_code
_entity_poly.pdbx_strand_id
1 'polypeptide(L)'
;AFSGELAGEARLASEAADQAAERAAAQEAFTERQAIAHRAAVELFNTAKVRPVVNYGVGVPDAVAKLIAARNEQHRVYQTIEHGTYGGTLMDGVLFGYARNASAMLDAATQFDFYAGGGLDIAFLGFGELDQQGNVNVSRLGGLTVGPGGFIDIAQNARKVVFCGTLAAKGVKLATGDGRMRVLEQGRVKKLVAQVEQITYSGPQGLVRGQEVLYLTERASFRLTQQGVELFEIAPGIDMQRDVLDQMDFAPRVATDVAVMPSRYFTAG
;
A
#
# COMPACT_ATOMS: atom_id res chain seq x y z
N ALA A 1 3.21 -33.11 26.51
CA ALA A 1 4.41 -32.26 26.48
C ALA A 1 5.07 -32.46 25.13
N PHE A 2 5.17 -31.43 24.34
CA PHE A 2 6.00 -31.44 23.11
C PHE A 2 7.47 -31.62 23.55
N SER A 3 8.15 -32.59 22.96
CA SER A 3 9.59 -32.76 23.23
C SER A 3 10.34 -31.55 22.67
N GLY A 4 11.40 -31.07 23.37
CA GLY A 4 12.17 -29.90 22.90
C GLY A 4 12.84 -30.12 21.53
N GLU A 5 13.03 -31.38 21.11
CA GLU A 5 13.52 -31.74 19.76
C GLU A 5 12.56 -31.37 18.65
N LEU A 6 11.25 -31.69 18.78
CA LEU A 6 10.22 -31.33 17.78
C LEU A 6 10.07 -29.82 17.65
N ALA A 7 10.19 -29.06 18.72
CA ALA A 7 10.18 -27.61 18.69
C ALA A 7 11.41 -27.03 17.97
N GLY A 8 12.59 -27.67 18.14
CA GLY A 8 13.82 -27.30 17.44
C GLY A 8 13.77 -27.58 15.95
N GLU A 9 13.26 -28.74 15.55
CA GLU A 9 13.09 -29.12 14.13
C GLU A 9 12.07 -28.21 13.43
N ALA A 10 10.93 -27.91 14.05
CA ALA A 10 9.93 -26.99 13.51
C ALA A 10 10.49 -25.57 13.33
N ARG A 11 11.31 -25.10 14.26
CA ARG A 11 12.00 -23.81 14.18
C ARG A 11 13.00 -23.76 13.02
N LEU A 12 13.85 -24.79 12.88
CA LEU A 12 14.82 -24.86 11.78
C LEU A 12 14.15 -24.97 10.41
N ALA A 13 13.04 -25.72 10.30
CA ALA A 13 12.25 -25.80 9.09
C ALA A 13 11.61 -24.45 8.72
N SER A 14 11.14 -23.69 9.72
CA SER A 14 10.60 -22.34 9.53
C SER A 14 11.69 -21.38 9.06
N GLU A 15 12.85 -21.37 9.70
CA GLU A 15 13.98 -20.50 9.32
C GLU A 15 14.49 -20.83 7.89
N ALA A 16 14.57 -22.10 7.51
CA ALA A 16 14.97 -22.51 6.18
C ALA A 16 13.94 -22.11 5.11
N ALA A 17 12.64 -22.19 5.42
CA ALA A 17 11.56 -21.76 4.52
C ALA A 17 11.56 -20.23 4.36
N ASP A 18 11.83 -19.48 5.43
CA ASP A 18 11.95 -18.02 5.38
C ASP A 18 13.14 -17.60 4.50
N GLN A 19 14.32 -18.23 4.66
CA GLN A 19 15.48 -17.98 3.81
C GLN A 19 15.24 -18.35 2.34
N ALA A 20 14.49 -19.42 2.08
CA ALA A 20 14.12 -19.80 0.70
C ALA A 20 13.15 -18.78 0.07
N ALA A 21 12.18 -18.29 0.84
CA ALA A 21 11.26 -17.23 0.39
C ALA A 21 12.00 -15.91 0.15
N GLU A 22 12.95 -15.54 1.01
CA GLU A 22 13.80 -14.36 0.82
C GLU A 22 14.67 -14.46 -0.43
N ARG A 23 15.27 -15.63 -0.70
CA ARG A 23 16.06 -15.87 -1.92
C ARG A 23 15.20 -15.84 -3.19
N ALA A 24 13.99 -16.37 -3.15
CA ALA A 24 13.05 -16.31 -4.26
C ALA A 24 12.61 -14.86 -4.55
N ALA A 25 12.33 -14.08 -3.51
CA ALA A 25 12.01 -12.65 -3.64
C ALA A 25 13.18 -11.83 -4.20
N ALA A 26 14.43 -12.18 -3.87
CA ALA A 26 15.63 -11.52 -4.38
C ALA A 26 15.91 -11.82 -5.86
N GLN A 27 15.27 -12.84 -6.44
CA GLN A 27 15.43 -13.23 -7.86
C GLN A 27 14.31 -12.69 -8.77
N GLU A 28 13.25 -12.12 -8.22
CA GLU A 28 12.20 -11.49 -9.04
C GLU A 28 12.71 -10.20 -9.69
N ALA A 29 12.42 -10.03 -11.00
CA ALA A 29 12.67 -8.77 -11.69
C ALA A 29 11.96 -7.63 -10.97
N PHE A 30 12.65 -6.50 -10.79
CA PHE A 30 12.08 -5.33 -10.12
C PHE A 30 10.82 -4.84 -10.83
N THR A 31 9.73 -4.71 -10.09
CA THR A 31 8.40 -4.40 -10.61
C THR A 31 7.91 -3.03 -10.15
N GLU A 32 6.85 -2.55 -10.81
CA GLU A 32 6.13 -1.34 -10.38
C GLU A 32 5.59 -1.45 -8.94
N ARG A 33 5.23 -2.66 -8.49
CA ARG A 33 4.76 -2.90 -7.10
C ARG A 33 5.87 -2.62 -6.09
N GLN A 34 7.09 -3.02 -6.40
CA GLN A 34 8.26 -2.75 -5.55
C GLN A 34 8.60 -1.25 -5.53
N ALA A 35 8.50 -0.55 -6.66
CA ALA A 35 8.67 0.90 -6.70
C ALA A 35 7.66 1.62 -5.78
N ILE A 36 6.37 1.25 -5.88
CA ILE A 36 5.32 1.79 -5.01
C ILE A 36 5.62 1.45 -3.54
N ALA A 37 6.03 0.21 -3.25
CA ALA A 37 6.35 -0.23 -1.88
C ALA A 37 7.54 0.53 -1.30
N HIS A 38 8.60 0.77 -2.08
CA HIS A 38 9.75 1.57 -1.65
C HIS A 38 9.35 3.00 -1.30
N ARG A 39 8.49 3.63 -2.12
CA ARG A 39 7.96 4.97 -1.83
C ARG A 39 7.04 4.97 -0.61
N ALA A 40 6.15 3.98 -0.52
CA ALA A 40 5.19 3.86 0.58
C ALA A 40 5.87 3.59 1.93
N ALA A 41 6.93 2.78 1.96
CA ALA A 41 7.65 2.46 3.19
C ALA A 41 8.24 3.69 3.89
N VAL A 42 8.51 4.77 3.17
CA VAL A 42 8.97 6.05 3.76
C VAL A 42 7.93 6.60 4.73
N GLU A 43 6.65 6.39 4.40
CA GLU A 43 5.54 6.91 5.19
C GLU A 43 5.37 6.23 6.55
N LEU A 44 5.88 5.00 6.70
CA LEU A 44 5.92 4.28 7.98
C LEU A 44 6.76 5.01 9.03
N PHE A 45 7.84 5.63 8.59
CA PHE A 45 8.81 6.28 9.47
C PHE A 45 8.68 7.80 9.49
N ASN A 46 7.83 8.33 8.61
CA ASN A 46 7.45 9.74 8.59
C ASN A 46 6.18 9.95 9.43
N THR A 47 6.22 9.52 10.69
CA THR A 47 5.15 9.67 11.67
C THR A 47 5.73 10.20 12.98
N ALA A 48 4.90 10.85 13.79
CA ALA A 48 5.31 11.32 15.12
C ALA A 48 5.54 10.17 16.13
N LYS A 49 5.12 8.96 15.81
CA LYS A 49 5.25 7.80 16.69
C LYS A 49 6.53 7.01 16.42
N VAL A 50 7.19 6.61 17.48
CA VAL A 50 8.42 5.78 17.42
C VAL A 50 8.12 4.39 16.84
N ARG A 51 6.95 3.83 17.16
CA ARG A 51 6.45 2.54 16.64
C ARG A 51 4.97 2.66 16.30
N PRO A 52 4.63 3.04 15.06
CA PRO A 52 3.23 3.15 14.65
C PRO A 52 2.55 1.78 14.57
N VAL A 53 1.25 1.76 14.85
CA VAL A 53 0.38 0.61 14.56
C VAL A 53 -0.04 0.68 13.10
N VAL A 54 0.21 -0.39 12.37
CA VAL A 54 0.08 -0.43 10.91
C VAL A 54 -0.84 -1.56 10.48
N ASN A 55 -1.72 -1.28 9.51
CA ASN A 55 -2.43 -2.29 8.75
C ASN A 55 -1.95 -2.31 7.30
N TYR A 56 -1.83 -3.51 6.73
CA TYR A 56 -1.49 -3.72 5.33
C TYR A 56 -2.64 -4.47 4.64
N GLY A 57 -3.20 -3.87 3.59
CA GLY A 57 -4.19 -4.50 2.73
C GLY A 57 -3.56 -5.47 1.73
N VAL A 58 -4.41 -6.27 1.09
CA VAL A 58 -4.04 -7.22 0.03
C VAL A 58 -3.54 -6.49 -1.21
N GLY A 59 -2.60 -7.09 -1.93
CA GLY A 59 -2.15 -6.65 -3.24
C GLY A 59 -0.91 -5.77 -3.19
N VAL A 60 -0.92 -4.58 -3.79
CA VAL A 60 0.24 -3.67 -3.75
C VAL A 60 0.69 -3.33 -2.32
N PRO A 61 -0.22 -3.10 -1.36
CA PRO A 61 0.17 -2.80 0.02
C PRO A 61 0.97 -3.90 0.73
N ASP A 62 0.75 -5.18 0.41
CA ASP A 62 1.50 -6.28 1.04
C ASP A 62 3.00 -6.24 0.71
N ALA A 63 3.36 -5.65 -0.44
CA ALA A 63 4.76 -5.45 -0.80
C ALA A 63 5.51 -4.51 0.17
N VAL A 64 4.79 -3.61 0.86
CA VAL A 64 5.39 -2.76 1.91
C VAL A 64 5.80 -3.62 3.10
N ALA A 65 4.93 -4.53 3.55
CA ALA A 65 5.24 -5.44 4.66
C ALA A 65 6.43 -6.36 4.31
N LYS A 66 6.47 -6.89 3.08
CA LYS A 66 7.60 -7.71 2.60
C LYS A 66 8.91 -6.92 2.59
N LEU A 67 8.88 -5.68 2.11
CA LEU A 67 10.05 -4.81 2.08
C LEU A 67 10.58 -4.53 3.49
N ILE A 68 9.70 -4.25 4.46
CA ILE A 68 10.08 -4.04 5.87
C ILE A 68 10.66 -5.31 6.47
N ALA A 69 10.11 -6.48 6.13
CA ALA A 69 10.64 -7.78 6.56
C ALA A 69 12.05 -8.04 5.98
N ALA A 70 12.23 -7.82 4.67
CA ALA A 70 13.53 -7.98 4.01
C ALA A 70 14.62 -7.06 4.58
N ARG A 71 14.24 -5.90 5.11
CA ARG A 71 15.14 -4.95 5.78
C ARG A 71 15.34 -5.21 7.28
N ASN A 72 14.70 -6.24 7.84
CA ASN A 72 14.69 -6.52 9.29
C ASN A 72 14.17 -5.32 10.13
N GLU A 73 13.24 -4.54 9.57
CA GLU A 73 12.68 -3.33 10.19
C GLU A 73 11.33 -3.56 10.89
N GLN A 74 10.81 -4.80 10.96
CA GLN A 74 9.53 -5.14 11.60
C GLN A 74 9.46 -4.69 13.06
N HIS A 75 10.58 -4.68 13.76
CA HIS A 75 10.67 -4.24 15.15
C HIS A 75 10.37 -2.73 15.35
N ARG A 76 10.38 -1.95 14.28
CA ARG A 76 10.08 -0.49 14.29
C ARG A 76 8.60 -0.18 14.18
N VAL A 77 7.74 -1.16 13.97
CA VAL A 77 6.29 -0.99 13.82
C VAL A 77 5.55 -2.04 14.66
N TYR A 78 4.29 -1.78 14.96
CA TYR A 78 3.32 -2.78 15.38
C TYR A 78 2.47 -3.15 14.17
N GLN A 79 2.91 -4.14 13.41
CA GLN A 79 2.14 -4.58 12.26
C GLN A 79 0.95 -5.42 12.69
N THR A 80 -0.19 -5.14 12.09
CA THR A 80 -1.47 -5.78 12.36
C THR A 80 -2.21 -6.09 11.07
N ILE A 81 -3.03 -7.13 11.09
CA ILE A 81 -3.99 -7.43 10.03
C ILE A 81 -5.38 -7.49 10.66
N GLU A 82 -6.38 -7.08 9.93
CA GLU A 82 -7.78 -6.98 10.42
C GLU A 82 -8.37 -8.29 10.92
N HIS A 83 -7.80 -9.44 10.52
CA HIS A 83 -8.16 -10.76 11.06
C HIS A 83 -7.71 -10.98 12.51
N GLY A 84 -6.95 -10.02 13.09
CA GLY A 84 -6.47 -10.07 14.47
C GLY A 84 -5.02 -10.52 14.63
N THR A 85 -4.27 -10.68 13.55
CA THR A 85 -2.85 -11.07 13.60
C THR A 85 -1.97 -9.88 13.95
N TYR A 86 -1.05 -10.07 14.92
CA TYR A 86 -0.06 -9.08 15.36
C TYR A 86 1.36 -9.60 15.18
N GLY A 87 2.22 -8.78 14.56
CA GLY A 87 3.65 -9.09 14.42
C GLY A 87 3.93 -10.30 13.52
N GLY A 88 5.14 -10.83 13.62
CA GLY A 88 5.61 -11.94 12.79
C GLY A 88 5.93 -11.53 11.35
N THR A 89 6.15 -12.51 10.46
CA THR A 89 6.32 -12.30 9.03
C THR A 89 5.00 -12.55 8.32
N LEU A 90 4.39 -11.52 7.76
CA LEU A 90 3.10 -11.60 7.09
C LEU A 90 3.18 -12.53 5.87
N MET A 91 2.13 -13.34 5.70
CA MET A 91 1.99 -14.26 4.56
C MET A 91 1.15 -13.62 3.47
N ASP A 92 1.35 -14.05 2.23
CA ASP A 92 0.68 -13.51 1.06
C ASP A 92 -0.24 -14.53 0.36
N GLY A 93 -0.86 -14.08 -0.73
CA GLY A 93 -1.74 -14.89 -1.56
C GLY A 93 -2.92 -15.43 -0.76
N VAL A 94 -3.17 -16.74 -0.84
CA VAL A 94 -4.27 -17.42 -0.14
C VAL A 94 -4.09 -17.46 1.38
N LEU A 95 -2.90 -17.18 1.88
CA LEU A 95 -2.57 -17.14 3.30
C LEU A 95 -2.52 -15.71 3.85
N PHE A 96 -2.90 -14.71 3.07
CA PHE A 96 -3.00 -13.34 3.55
C PHE A 96 -3.92 -13.27 4.80
N GLY A 97 -3.50 -12.49 5.78
CA GLY A 97 -4.16 -12.41 7.09
C GLY A 97 -3.48 -13.22 8.20
N TYR A 98 -2.61 -14.15 7.82
CA TYR A 98 -1.78 -14.90 8.77
C TYR A 98 -0.33 -14.37 8.78
N ALA A 99 0.39 -14.72 9.84
CA ALA A 99 1.83 -14.46 9.93
C ALA A 99 2.55 -15.67 10.52
N ARG A 100 3.77 -15.90 10.05
CA ARG A 100 4.71 -16.82 10.73
C ARG A 100 5.22 -16.15 12.00
N ASN A 101 5.27 -16.90 13.09
CA ASN A 101 5.75 -16.40 14.38
C ASN A 101 4.98 -15.14 14.85
N ALA A 102 3.66 -15.11 14.64
CA ALA A 102 2.80 -14.03 15.15
C ALA A 102 3.01 -13.87 16.67
N SER A 103 3.10 -12.62 17.13
CA SER A 103 3.25 -12.29 18.55
C SER A 103 1.95 -12.45 19.31
N ALA A 104 0.81 -12.22 18.66
CA ALA A 104 -0.53 -12.41 19.19
C ALA A 104 -1.55 -12.62 18.06
N MET A 105 -2.66 -13.24 18.40
CA MET A 105 -3.85 -13.34 17.56
C MET A 105 -5.08 -13.03 18.41
N LEU A 106 -5.88 -12.09 17.94
CA LEU A 106 -7.17 -11.71 18.51
C LEU A 106 -8.28 -12.19 17.57
N ASP A 107 -9.53 -12.16 18.04
CA ASP A 107 -10.66 -12.29 17.13
C ASP A 107 -10.86 -11.03 16.32
N ALA A 108 -11.46 -11.17 15.13
CA ALA A 108 -11.60 -10.07 14.18
C ALA A 108 -12.46 -8.93 14.73
N ALA A 109 -13.50 -9.22 15.52
CA ALA A 109 -14.37 -8.19 16.09
C ALA A 109 -13.58 -7.30 17.06
N THR A 110 -12.81 -7.89 17.97
CA THR A 110 -11.91 -7.16 18.88
C THR A 110 -10.89 -6.33 18.12
N GLN A 111 -10.38 -6.85 17.01
CA GLN A 111 -9.41 -6.12 16.18
C GLN A 111 -10.05 -4.89 15.51
N PHE A 112 -11.27 -5.02 14.98
CA PHE A 112 -11.99 -3.90 14.41
C PHE A 112 -12.39 -2.86 15.47
N ASP A 113 -12.79 -3.29 16.67
CA ASP A 113 -13.05 -2.39 17.82
C ASP A 113 -11.80 -1.59 18.19
N PHE A 114 -10.64 -2.22 18.17
CA PHE A 114 -9.36 -1.53 18.41
C PHE A 114 -9.09 -0.47 17.32
N TYR A 115 -9.34 -0.78 16.04
CA TYR A 115 -9.20 0.20 14.96
C TYR A 115 -10.20 1.33 15.07
N ALA A 116 -11.48 1.03 15.31
CA ALA A 116 -12.56 1.99 15.49
C ALA A 116 -12.30 2.92 16.70
N GLY A 117 -11.67 2.38 17.75
CA GLY A 117 -11.22 3.12 18.93
C GLY A 117 -10.03 4.04 18.71
N GLY A 118 -9.50 4.17 17.47
CA GLY A 118 -8.39 5.03 17.11
C GLY A 118 -7.01 4.40 17.33
N GLY A 119 -6.94 3.08 17.44
CA GLY A 119 -5.70 2.33 17.63
C GLY A 119 -4.80 2.26 16.39
N LEU A 120 -5.32 2.59 15.19
CA LEU A 120 -4.61 2.49 13.93
C LEU A 120 -3.94 3.80 13.54
N ASP A 121 -2.61 3.80 13.44
CA ASP A 121 -1.86 5.00 13.08
C ASP A 121 -1.74 5.18 11.58
N ILE A 122 -1.45 4.10 10.84
CA ILE A 122 -1.27 4.14 9.38
C ILE A 122 -1.86 2.89 8.74
N ALA A 123 -2.58 3.06 7.64
CA ALA A 123 -3.08 1.99 6.82
C ALA A 123 -2.54 2.11 5.38
N PHE A 124 -2.03 1.01 4.84
CA PHE A 124 -1.71 0.86 3.43
C PHE A 124 -2.80 0.05 2.77
N LEU A 125 -3.53 0.65 1.83
CA LEU A 125 -4.69 0.04 1.19
C LEU A 125 -4.58 0.14 -0.34
N GLY A 126 -5.15 -0.84 -1.05
CA GLY A 126 -5.30 -0.75 -2.49
C GLY A 126 -6.39 0.23 -2.91
N PHE A 127 -6.41 0.65 -4.17
CA PHE A 127 -7.53 1.37 -4.77
C PHE A 127 -7.84 0.86 -6.17
N GLY A 128 -9.14 0.82 -6.50
CA GLY A 128 -9.63 0.54 -7.85
C GLY A 128 -9.80 1.80 -8.66
N GLU A 129 -10.47 2.81 -8.08
CA GLU A 129 -10.66 4.14 -8.66
C GLU A 129 -10.40 5.23 -7.63
N LEU A 130 -10.01 6.40 -8.13
CA LEU A 130 -9.78 7.64 -7.38
C LEU A 130 -10.38 8.81 -8.16
N ASP A 131 -11.13 9.70 -7.51
CA ASP A 131 -11.63 10.94 -8.14
C ASP A 131 -10.94 12.21 -7.61
N GLN A 132 -11.30 13.35 -8.21
CA GLN A 132 -10.73 14.65 -7.88
C GLN A 132 -10.94 15.07 -6.43
N GLN A 133 -12.03 14.61 -5.79
CA GLN A 133 -12.33 14.90 -4.38
C GLN A 133 -11.55 14.01 -3.41
N GLY A 134 -10.79 13.05 -3.95
CA GLY A 134 -10.05 12.07 -3.16
C GLY A 134 -10.92 10.91 -2.67
N ASN A 135 -12.10 10.72 -3.23
CA ASN A 135 -12.89 9.54 -2.96
C ASN A 135 -12.23 8.32 -3.60
N VAL A 136 -12.30 7.18 -2.92
CA VAL A 136 -11.75 5.91 -3.41
C VAL A 136 -12.86 4.87 -3.51
N ASN A 137 -12.81 4.10 -4.59
CA ASN A 137 -13.65 2.94 -4.83
C ASN A 137 -12.83 1.66 -4.90
N VAL A 138 -13.27 0.65 -4.15
CA VAL A 138 -12.77 -0.73 -4.23
C VAL A 138 -13.93 -1.74 -4.25
N SER A 139 -15.17 -1.30 -4.05
CA SER A 139 -16.31 -2.18 -3.78
C SER A 139 -17.18 -2.45 -5.00
N ARG A 140 -17.14 -1.60 -6.02
CA ARG A 140 -17.88 -1.78 -7.27
C ARG A 140 -17.02 -1.33 -8.45
N LEU A 141 -16.64 -2.23 -9.33
CA LEU A 141 -15.71 -1.97 -10.40
C LEU A 141 -16.25 -2.56 -11.71
N GLY A 142 -16.46 -1.69 -12.71
CA GLY A 142 -16.98 -2.10 -14.01
C GLY A 142 -18.36 -2.75 -13.92
N GLY A 143 -19.22 -2.23 -13.06
CA GLY A 143 -20.58 -2.73 -12.82
C GLY A 143 -20.66 -3.96 -11.91
N LEU A 144 -19.54 -4.56 -11.51
CA LEU A 144 -19.51 -5.72 -10.63
C LEU A 144 -19.34 -5.28 -9.17
N THR A 145 -20.23 -5.75 -8.30
CA THR A 145 -20.12 -5.55 -6.85
C THR A 145 -19.20 -6.62 -6.28
N VAL A 146 -18.01 -6.23 -5.83
CA VAL A 146 -17.02 -7.11 -5.19
C VAL A 146 -17.03 -7.00 -3.66
N GLY A 147 -17.66 -5.94 -3.13
CA GLY A 147 -17.76 -5.63 -1.71
C GLY A 147 -16.50 -4.98 -1.12
N PRO A 148 -16.64 -4.25 -0.01
CA PRO A 148 -15.56 -3.50 0.62
C PRO A 148 -14.68 -4.34 1.56
N GLY A 149 -15.18 -5.49 2.06
CA GLY A 149 -14.51 -6.19 3.17
C GLY A 149 -14.30 -5.26 4.37
N GLY A 150 -13.15 -5.37 5.02
CA GLY A 150 -12.73 -4.50 6.12
C GLY A 150 -12.26 -3.10 5.73
N PHE A 151 -12.21 -2.78 4.43
CA PHE A 151 -11.65 -1.53 3.92
C PHE A 151 -12.28 -0.27 4.54
N ILE A 152 -13.61 -0.26 4.72
CA ILE A 152 -14.32 0.90 5.25
C ILE A 152 -13.84 1.22 6.66
N ASP A 153 -13.84 0.23 7.55
CA ASP A 153 -13.44 0.42 8.95
C ASP A 153 -11.96 0.80 9.07
N ILE A 154 -11.10 0.18 8.28
CA ILE A 154 -9.67 0.46 8.28
C ILE A 154 -9.41 1.88 7.76
N ALA A 155 -9.93 2.21 6.56
CA ALA A 155 -9.68 3.49 5.92
C ALA A 155 -10.26 4.68 6.69
N GLN A 156 -11.46 4.52 7.28
CA GLN A 156 -12.12 5.60 8.02
C GLN A 156 -11.48 5.90 9.38
N ASN A 157 -10.80 4.92 9.99
CA ASN A 157 -10.31 5.05 11.36
C ASN A 157 -8.78 5.23 11.48
N ALA A 158 -8.02 4.97 10.42
CA ALA A 158 -6.58 5.25 10.40
C ALA A 158 -6.30 6.76 10.47
N ARG A 159 -5.28 7.16 11.22
CA ARG A 159 -4.84 8.57 11.27
C ARG A 159 -4.21 9.01 9.95
N LYS A 160 -3.47 8.11 9.32
CA LYS A 160 -2.88 8.27 7.99
C LYS A 160 -3.31 7.12 7.09
N VAL A 161 -3.77 7.43 5.89
CA VAL A 161 -4.12 6.43 4.89
C VAL A 161 -3.24 6.61 3.66
N VAL A 162 -2.57 5.54 3.26
CA VAL A 162 -1.73 5.52 2.07
C VAL A 162 -2.35 4.53 1.07
N PHE A 163 -3.03 5.06 0.09
CA PHE A 163 -3.57 4.25 -1.00
C PHE A 163 -2.48 3.93 -2.01
N CYS A 164 -2.27 2.64 -2.29
CA CYS A 164 -1.22 2.13 -3.15
C CYS A 164 -1.81 1.39 -4.36
N GLY A 165 -1.42 1.76 -5.56
CA GLY A 165 -1.92 1.10 -6.77
C GLY A 165 -1.27 1.66 -8.02
N THR A 166 -1.38 0.94 -9.14
CA THR A 166 -0.93 1.46 -10.45
C THR A 166 -1.83 2.61 -10.91
N LEU A 167 -1.27 3.54 -11.68
CA LEU A 167 -2.01 4.69 -12.21
C LEU A 167 -3.13 4.27 -13.17
N ALA A 168 -2.90 3.22 -13.94
CA ALA A 168 -3.87 2.66 -14.88
C ALA A 168 -3.89 1.13 -14.79
N ALA A 169 -4.86 0.50 -15.43
CA ALA A 169 -5.01 -0.96 -15.45
C ALA A 169 -5.17 -1.51 -16.87
N LYS A 170 -5.07 -2.83 -16.99
CA LYS A 170 -5.25 -3.62 -18.23
C LYS A 170 -4.29 -3.23 -19.38
N GLY A 171 -3.22 -3.99 -19.49
CA GLY A 171 -2.27 -3.87 -20.61
C GLY A 171 -1.18 -2.83 -20.42
N VAL A 172 -1.01 -2.29 -19.21
CA VAL A 172 0.14 -1.45 -18.89
C VAL A 172 1.42 -2.26 -19.08
N LYS A 173 2.40 -1.71 -19.80
CA LYS A 173 3.75 -2.22 -19.85
C LYS A 173 4.72 -1.16 -19.38
N LEU A 174 5.49 -1.51 -18.38
CA LEU A 174 6.46 -0.63 -17.73
C LEU A 174 7.83 -1.27 -17.80
N ALA A 175 8.85 -0.45 -17.85
CA ALA A 175 10.23 -0.89 -17.68
C ALA A 175 10.87 -0.08 -16.56
N THR A 176 11.55 -0.77 -15.68
CA THR A 176 12.41 -0.17 -14.66
C THR A 176 13.87 -0.48 -15.00
N GLY A 177 14.74 0.48 -14.82
CA GLY A 177 16.17 0.31 -15.05
C GLY A 177 16.90 1.63 -14.78
N ASP A 178 18.14 1.52 -14.33
CA ASP A 178 19.00 2.67 -14.02
C ASP A 178 18.34 3.69 -13.06
N GLY A 179 17.55 3.20 -12.11
CA GLY A 179 16.84 4.04 -11.15
C GLY A 179 15.72 4.88 -11.75
N ARG A 180 15.15 4.45 -12.87
CA ARG A 180 14.09 5.18 -13.61
C ARG A 180 12.93 4.27 -13.98
N MET A 181 11.76 4.87 -14.14
CA MET A 181 10.57 4.25 -14.70
C MET A 181 10.35 4.74 -16.15
N ARG A 182 9.96 3.84 -17.04
CA ARG A 182 9.53 4.15 -18.40
C ARG A 182 8.21 3.48 -18.72
N VAL A 183 7.28 4.21 -19.31
CA VAL A 183 6.04 3.67 -19.82
C VAL A 183 6.26 3.20 -21.26
N LEU A 184 6.15 1.90 -21.48
CA LEU A 184 6.27 1.30 -22.82
C LEU A 184 4.90 1.22 -23.50
N GLU A 185 3.84 0.95 -22.73
CA GLU A 185 2.47 0.88 -23.23
C GLU A 185 1.52 1.39 -22.13
N GLN A 186 0.62 2.29 -22.50
CA GLN A 186 -0.38 2.84 -21.57
C GLN A 186 -1.48 1.81 -21.26
N GLY A 187 -2.03 1.87 -20.06
CA GLY A 187 -3.17 1.05 -19.67
C GLY A 187 -4.46 1.45 -20.38
N ARG A 188 -5.31 0.48 -20.66
CA ARG A 188 -6.61 0.70 -21.33
C ARG A 188 -7.71 1.18 -20.39
N VAL A 189 -7.51 1.05 -19.09
CA VAL A 189 -8.48 1.41 -18.05
C VAL A 189 -7.84 2.45 -17.14
N LYS A 190 -8.38 3.65 -17.16
CA LYS A 190 -8.03 4.73 -16.24
C LYS A 190 -8.58 4.40 -14.85
N LYS A 191 -7.80 4.67 -13.83
CA LYS A 191 -8.20 4.51 -12.42
C LYS A 191 -8.41 5.85 -11.72
N LEU A 192 -7.83 6.92 -12.27
CA LEU A 192 -8.03 8.29 -11.82
C LEU A 192 -9.16 8.88 -12.69
N VAL A 193 -10.39 8.79 -12.19
CA VAL A 193 -11.63 9.00 -12.93
C VAL A 193 -12.31 10.32 -12.51
N ALA A 194 -13.17 10.88 -13.35
CA ALA A 194 -13.89 12.11 -13.03
C ALA A 194 -14.76 11.95 -11.77
N GLN A 195 -15.40 10.79 -11.62
CA GLN A 195 -16.17 10.40 -10.46
C GLN A 195 -16.07 8.88 -10.28
N VAL A 196 -15.81 8.43 -9.05
CA VAL A 196 -15.78 7.00 -8.74
C VAL A 196 -17.16 6.36 -8.90
N GLU A 197 -17.20 5.10 -9.36
CA GLU A 197 -18.47 4.37 -9.55
C GLU A 197 -19.21 4.18 -8.22
N GLN A 198 -18.47 4.04 -7.13
CA GLN A 198 -19.00 3.99 -5.76
C GLN A 198 -18.01 4.58 -4.77
N ILE A 199 -18.48 5.35 -3.80
CA ILE A 199 -17.63 5.87 -2.73
C ILE A 199 -17.47 4.78 -1.66
N THR A 200 -16.29 4.16 -1.58
CA THR A 200 -15.93 3.25 -0.50
C THR A 200 -15.16 3.99 0.61
N TYR A 201 -14.33 4.97 0.24
CA TYR A 201 -13.72 5.94 1.14
C TYR A 201 -14.07 7.36 0.66
N SER A 202 -14.48 8.22 1.58
CA SER A 202 -14.80 9.62 1.26
C SER A 202 -13.63 10.52 1.62
N GLY A 203 -13.01 11.14 0.60
CA GLY A 203 -11.96 12.14 0.79
C GLY A 203 -12.42 13.35 1.62
N PRO A 204 -13.57 13.97 1.32
CA PRO A 204 -14.10 15.07 2.14
C PRO A 204 -14.29 14.71 3.63
N GLN A 205 -14.78 13.50 3.93
CA GLN A 205 -14.90 13.05 5.32
C GLN A 205 -13.52 12.80 5.97
N GLY A 206 -12.55 12.32 5.21
CA GLY A 206 -11.16 12.19 5.67
C GLY A 206 -10.58 13.56 6.10
N LEU A 207 -10.80 14.59 5.31
CA LEU A 207 -10.39 15.97 5.65
C LEU A 207 -11.07 16.50 6.91
N VAL A 208 -12.37 16.28 7.06
CA VAL A 208 -13.13 16.68 8.27
C VAL A 208 -12.57 16.00 9.52
N ARG A 209 -12.13 14.74 9.40
CA ARG A 209 -11.51 13.97 10.50
C ARG A 209 -10.04 14.31 10.74
N GLY A 210 -9.44 15.15 9.90
CA GLY A 210 -8.02 15.50 9.99
C GLY A 210 -7.09 14.36 9.61
N GLN A 211 -7.56 13.43 8.77
CA GLN A 211 -6.71 12.34 8.25
C GLN A 211 -5.66 12.88 7.28
N GLU A 212 -4.45 12.36 7.36
CA GLU A 212 -3.45 12.51 6.31
C GLU A 212 -3.68 11.44 5.25
N VAL A 213 -3.86 11.84 3.99
CA VAL A 213 -4.22 10.90 2.91
C VAL A 213 -3.28 11.08 1.72
N LEU A 214 -2.65 9.98 1.32
CA LEU A 214 -1.76 9.88 0.18
C LEU A 214 -2.26 8.83 -0.81
N TYR A 215 -2.01 9.08 -2.10
CA TYR A 215 -2.28 8.16 -3.20
C TYR A 215 -0.97 7.96 -3.96
N LEU A 216 -0.40 6.76 -3.86
CA LEU A 216 0.91 6.44 -4.41
C LEU A 216 0.76 5.51 -5.60
N THR A 217 1.31 5.92 -6.72
CA THR A 217 1.41 5.10 -7.92
C THR A 217 2.86 4.90 -8.33
N GLU A 218 3.09 4.05 -9.29
CA GLU A 218 4.42 3.81 -9.86
C GLU A 218 4.97 5.02 -10.65
N ARG A 219 4.11 6.00 -10.98
CA ARG A 219 4.47 7.18 -11.80
C ARG A 219 4.45 8.47 -11.03
N ALA A 220 3.54 8.61 -10.09
CA ALA A 220 3.32 9.86 -9.36
C ALA A 220 2.74 9.59 -7.98
N SER A 221 3.00 10.51 -7.06
CA SER A 221 2.40 10.57 -5.74
C SER A 221 1.49 11.77 -5.63
N PHE A 222 0.32 11.55 -5.04
CA PHE A 222 -0.69 12.58 -4.80
C PHE A 222 -1.02 12.63 -3.31
N ARG A 223 -1.49 13.79 -2.87
CA ARG A 223 -2.02 13.99 -1.51
C ARG A 223 -3.40 14.63 -1.56
N LEU A 224 -4.19 14.38 -0.55
CA LEU A 224 -5.48 15.04 -0.38
C LEU A 224 -5.28 16.40 0.32
N THR A 225 -5.86 17.44 -0.26
CA THR A 225 -5.85 18.80 0.27
C THR A 225 -7.29 19.32 0.38
N GLN A 226 -7.47 20.46 1.04
CA GLN A 226 -8.79 21.15 1.10
C GLN A 226 -9.34 21.52 -0.29
N GLN A 227 -8.49 21.55 -1.30
CA GLN A 227 -8.88 21.86 -2.68
C GLN A 227 -8.93 20.60 -3.58
N GLY A 228 -8.93 19.41 -3.00
CA GLY A 228 -8.94 18.14 -3.71
C GLY A 228 -7.55 17.49 -3.83
N VAL A 229 -7.43 16.58 -4.78
CA VAL A 229 -6.20 15.82 -5.02
C VAL A 229 -5.12 16.71 -5.64
N GLU A 230 -3.94 16.69 -5.06
CA GLU A 230 -2.76 17.44 -5.51
C GLU A 230 -1.59 16.50 -5.85
N LEU A 231 -1.06 16.61 -7.07
CA LEU A 231 0.18 15.96 -7.50
C LEU A 231 1.37 16.72 -6.91
N PHE A 232 2.25 16.02 -6.18
CA PHE A 232 3.41 16.65 -5.52
C PHE A 232 4.75 15.98 -5.84
N GLU A 233 4.74 14.79 -6.47
CA GLU A 233 5.95 14.03 -6.74
C GLU A 233 5.77 13.15 -7.99
N ILE A 234 6.79 13.01 -8.82
CA ILE A 234 6.80 12.13 -10.00
C ILE A 234 7.98 11.18 -9.96
N ALA A 235 7.84 10.01 -10.59
CA ALA A 235 8.92 9.06 -10.73
C ALA A 235 9.99 9.56 -11.73
N PRO A 236 11.29 9.27 -11.50
CA PRO A 236 12.32 9.61 -12.45
C PRO A 236 12.11 8.90 -13.79
N GLY A 237 12.18 9.65 -14.89
CA GLY A 237 11.96 9.16 -16.25
C GLY A 237 10.52 9.25 -16.76
N ILE A 238 9.57 9.68 -15.90
CA ILE A 238 8.17 9.93 -16.27
C ILE A 238 8.00 11.36 -16.78
N ASP A 239 7.33 11.51 -17.90
CA ASP A 239 6.82 12.78 -18.40
C ASP A 239 5.47 13.07 -17.71
N MET A 240 5.43 14.16 -16.95
CA MET A 240 4.26 14.51 -16.12
C MET A 240 2.99 14.68 -16.97
N GLN A 241 3.09 15.36 -18.12
CA GLN A 241 1.92 15.59 -18.94
C GLN A 241 1.43 14.31 -19.60
N ARG A 242 2.28 13.67 -20.39
CA ARG A 242 1.94 12.48 -21.19
C ARG A 242 1.64 11.25 -20.36
N ASP A 243 2.46 10.99 -19.32
CA ASP A 243 2.45 9.72 -18.60
C ASP A 243 1.59 9.76 -17.33
N VAL A 244 1.17 10.96 -16.89
CA VAL A 244 0.33 11.14 -15.70
C VAL A 244 -0.94 11.91 -16.04
N LEU A 245 -0.87 13.20 -16.40
CA LEU A 245 -2.04 14.06 -16.51
C LEU A 245 -2.98 13.63 -17.65
N ASP A 246 -2.46 13.27 -18.82
CA ASP A 246 -3.27 12.77 -19.96
C ASP A 246 -3.91 11.40 -19.68
N GLN A 247 -3.43 10.68 -18.65
CA GLN A 247 -3.94 9.38 -18.22
C GLN A 247 -5.02 9.49 -17.13
N MET A 248 -5.41 10.70 -16.75
CA MET A 248 -6.45 10.99 -15.77
C MET A 248 -7.72 11.54 -16.47
N ASP A 249 -8.88 11.38 -15.84
CA ASP A 249 -10.14 11.97 -16.31
C ASP A 249 -10.49 13.26 -15.55
N PHE A 250 -9.60 13.75 -14.71
CA PHE A 250 -9.68 15.06 -14.06
C PHE A 250 -8.29 15.72 -14.00
N ALA A 251 -8.28 17.03 -13.88
CA ALA A 251 -7.05 17.79 -13.66
C ALA A 251 -6.79 17.90 -12.14
N PRO A 252 -5.76 17.25 -11.59
CA PRO A 252 -5.39 17.47 -10.21
C PRO A 252 -4.79 18.85 -10.02
N ARG A 253 -4.72 19.33 -8.79
CA ARG A 253 -3.79 20.41 -8.48
C ARG A 253 -2.38 19.91 -8.71
N VAL A 254 -1.52 20.77 -9.14
CA VAL A 254 -0.08 20.49 -9.27
C VAL A 254 0.66 21.38 -8.28
N ALA A 255 1.44 20.78 -7.41
CA ALA A 255 2.24 21.53 -6.45
C ALA A 255 3.21 22.48 -7.16
N THR A 256 3.53 23.61 -6.56
CA THR A 256 4.45 24.60 -7.14
C THR A 256 5.82 23.97 -7.40
N ASP A 257 6.28 23.12 -6.47
CA ASP A 257 7.56 22.41 -6.56
C ASP A 257 7.27 20.90 -6.58
N VAL A 258 7.04 20.35 -7.78
CA VAL A 258 6.87 18.90 -7.94
C VAL A 258 8.22 18.22 -7.80
N ALA A 259 8.36 17.40 -6.77
CA ALA A 259 9.59 16.65 -6.52
C ALA A 259 9.77 15.48 -7.50
N VAL A 260 11.01 15.06 -7.71
CA VAL A 260 11.32 13.79 -8.37
C VAL A 260 11.67 12.77 -7.32
N MET A 261 11.00 11.61 -7.35
CA MET A 261 11.26 10.50 -6.42
C MET A 261 12.73 10.07 -6.49
N PRO A 262 13.36 9.72 -5.36
CA PRO A 262 14.71 9.20 -5.35
C PRO A 262 14.86 7.96 -6.23
N SER A 263 15.93 7.94 -7.07
CA SER A 263 16.22 6.84 -8.00
C SER A 263 16.33 5.47 -7.31
N ARG A 264 16.74 5.43 -6.02
CA ARG A 264 16.81 4.20 -5.23
C ARG A 264 15.47 3.49 -5.04
N TYR A 265 14.32 4.15 -5.29
CA TYR A 265 13.01 3.50 -5.23
C TYR A 265 12.72 2.66 -6.48
N PHE A 266 13.55 2.79 -7.52
CA PHE A 266 13.39 2.16 -8.84
C PHE A 266 14.55 1.20 -9.16
N THR A 267 15.26 0.74 -8.15
CA THR A 267 16.32 -0.26 -8.26
C THR A 267 16.02 -1.43 -7.33
N ALA A 268 16.38 -2.63 -7.78
CA ALA A 268 16.52 -3.76 -6.86
C ALA A 268 17.61 -3.40 -5.84
N GLY A 269 17.28 -3.46 -4.56
CA GLY A 269 18.20 -3.14 -3.46
C GLY A 269 19.27 -4.20 -3.29
#